data_ce0e9661a70e831524bc1d70e127c7b3
#
_entry.id   ce0e9661a70e831524bc1d70e127c7b3
#
_cell.length_a   1.000
_cell.length_b   1.000
_cell.length_c   1.000
_cell.angle_alpha   90.00
_cell.angle_beta   90.00
_cell.angle_gamma   90.00
#
_symmetry.space_group_name_H-M   'P 1'
#
loop_
_entity.id
_entity.type
_entity.pdbx_description
1 polymer ?
#
loop_
_entity_poly.entity_id
_entity_poly.type
_entity_poly.pdbx_seq_one_letter_code
_entity_poly.pdbx_strand_id
1 'polypeptide(L)'
;AYVNRDLKPYPHDVARAKALFAEAGFKPGPDGVLQKDGKRLAFSLMVDKGNPEREQIALYAQQSWKQLGADVKLDVEEWSVYIKRGNQIPSGDYDARTSWRITSADPDKTSEYTTGGVNNHYAYSNPEVDALMAKARATVDEGARVATYRKLQELIYRDAPIVWIYHQTEILAMNKRVKGYPDLSLRDALPWAHQIAVQ
;
A
#
# COMPACT_ATOMS: atom_id res chain seq x y z
N ALA A 1 11.77 -16.38 2.71
CA ALA A 1 12.65 -16.54 1.54
C ALA A 1 12.37 -15.46 0.47
N TYR A 2 11.11 -15.12 0.20
CA TYR A 2 10.69 -14.29 -0.93
C TYR A 2 10.96 -12.77 -0.80
N VAL A 3 11.19 -12.28 0.43
CA VAL A 3 11.42 -10.84 0.66
C VAL A 3 12.78 -10.42 0.12
N ASN A 4 12.82 -9.37 -0.69
CA ASN A 4 14.05 -8.73 -1.12
C ASN A 4 14.55 -7.77 -0.02
N ARG A 5 15.54 -8.23 0.77
CA ARG A 5 16.11 -7.46 1.89
C ARG A 5 17.11 -6.39 1.45
N ASP A 6 17.47 -6.36 0.17
CA ASP A 6 18.39 -5.37 -0.39
C ASP A 6 17.66 -4.04 -0.67
N LEU A 7 16.34 -4.09 -0.84
CA LEU A 7 15.51 -2.89 -0.96
C LEU A 7 15.48 -2.16 0.39
N LYS A 8 15.89 -0.90 0.36
CA LYS A 8 15.83 -0.01 1.54
C LYS A 8 14.67 0.95 1.39
N PRO A 9 13.97 1.32 2.48
CA PRO A 9 12.98 2.38 2.42
C PRO A 9 13.55 3.65 1.79
N TYR A 10 12.71 4.39 1.05
CA TYR A 10 13.11 5.73 0.61
C TYR A 10 13.40 6.59 1.84
N PRO A 11 14.53 7.32 1.85
CA PRO A 11 14.82 8.24 2.95
C PRO A 11 13.79 9.38 2.96
N HIS A 12 13.47 9.89 4.14
CA HIS A 12 12.71 11.12 4.25
C HIS A 12 13.62 12.29 3.85
N ASP A 13 13.47 12.77 2.63
CA ASP A 13 14.28 13.85 2.04
C ASP A 13 13.40 14.84 1.28
N VAL A 14 13.06 15.92 1.97
CA VAL A 14 12.23 17.01 1.43
C VAL A 14 12.92 17.74 0.27
N ALA A 15 14.26 17.89 0.35
CA ALA A 15 15.02 18.56 -0.70
C ALA A 15 15.02 17.72 -1.98
N ARG A 16 15.25 16.41 -1.85
CA ARG A 16 15.17 15.49 -3.00
C ARG A 16 13.76 15.42 -3.58
N ALA A 17 12.71 15.39 -2.74
CA ALA A 17 11.33 15.41 -3.20
C ALA A 17 11.02 16.67 -4.04
N LYS A 18 11.45 17.84 -3.58
CA LYS A 18 11.31 19.10 -4.34
C LYS A 18 12.08 19.06 -5.65
N ALA A 19 13.30 18.52 -5.66
CA ALA A 19 14.09 18.37 -6.88
C ALA A 19 13.38 17.45 -7.88
N LEU A 20 12.80 16.33 -7.44
CA LEU A 20 12.04 15.42 -8.30
C LEU A 20 10.81 16.11 -8.93
N PHE A 21 10.09 16.93 -8.18
CA PHE A 21 9.00 17.72 -8.76
C PHE A 21 9.50 18.70 -9.84
N ALA A 22 10.62 19.36 -9.59
CA ALA A 22 11.23 20.27 -10.57
C ALA A 22 11.71 19.50 -11.82
N GLU A 23 12.38 18.36 -11.65
CA GLU A 23 12.79 17.45 -12.72
C GLU A 23 11.58 16.97 -13.55
N ALA A 24 10.45 16.71 -12.88
CA ALA A 24 9.18 16.35 -13.52
C ALA A 24 8.48 17.52 -14.23
N GLY A 25 9.03 18.75 -14.15
CA GLY A 25 8.51 19.94 -14.82
C GLY A 25 7.51 20.75 -14.01
N PHE A 26 7.32 20.45 -12.73
CA PHE A 26 6.47 21.27 -11.85
C PHE A 26 7.17 22.56 -11.45
N LYS A 27 6.40 23.66 -11.39
CA LYS A 27 6.85 24.98 -10.98
C LYS A 27 5.86 25.58 -9.98
N PRO A 28 6.30 26.43 -9.03
CA PRO A 28 5.39 27.14 -8.15
C PRO A 28 4.40 28.02 -8.93
N GLY A 29 3.13 27.91 -8.60
CA GLY A 29 2.08 28.80 -9.07
C GLY A 29 2.02 30.12 -8.27
N PRO A 30 1.11 31.04 -8.63
CA PRO A 30 0.96 32.34 -7.95
C PRO A 30 0.60 32.24 -6.47
N ASP A 31 -0.05 31.17 -6.07
CA ASP A 31 -0.48 30.84 -4.69
C ASP A 31 0.50 29.89 -3.97
N GLY A 32 1.65 29.61 -4.57
CA GLY A 32 2.65 28.69 -4.02
C GLY A 32 2.36 27.21 -4.25
N VAL A 33 1.20 26.85 -4.79
CA VAL A 33 0.92 25.47 -5.18
C VAL A 33 1.66 25.14 -6.47
N LEU A 34 2.29 23.97 -6.51
CA LEU A 34 2.98 23.50 -7.70
C LEU A 34 2.01 23.30 -8.86
N GLN A 35 2.47 23.62 -10.06
CA GLN A 35 1.69 23.41 -11.29
C GLN A 35 2.59 22.93 -12.43
N LYS A 36 1.98 22.20 -13.36
CA LYS A 36 2.60 21.75 -14.60
C LYS A 36 1.57 21.83 -15.72
N ASP A 37 1.96 22.38 -16.89
CA ASP A 37 1.10 22.52 -18.07
C ASP A 37 -0.24 23.22 -17.75
N GLY A 38 -0.19 24.25 -16.90
CA GLY A 38 -1.36 25.00 -16.45
C GLY A 38 -2.25 24.27 -15.42
N LYS A 39 -1.90 23.05 -15.02
CA LYS A 39 -2.65 22.28 -14.03
C LYS A 39 -1.95 22.32 -12.68
N ARG A 40 -2.72 22.65 -11.64
CA ARG A 40 -2.26 22.63 -10.24
C ARG A 40 -2.02 21.20 -9.76
N LEU A 41 -1.02 21.03 -8.91
CA LEU A 41 -0.84 19.78 -8.15
C LEU A 41 -1.85 19.77 -6.99
N ALA A 42 -3.08 19.45 -7.32
CA ALA A 42 -4.19 19.38 -6.38
C ALA A 42 -4.87 18.03 -6.52
N PHE A 43 -5.12 17.37 -5.39
CA PHE A 43 -5.75 16.05 -5.38
C PHE A 43 -6.45 15.76 -4.05
N SER A 44 -7.31 14.75 -4.05
CA SER A 44 -8.02 14.26 -2.87
C SER A 44 -7.32 13.07 -2.23
N LEU A 45 -7.32 13.01 -0.90
CA LEU A 45 -6.94 11.85 -0.11
C LEU A 45 -8.16 11.34 0.64
N MET A 46 -8.72 10.23 0.19
CA MET A 46 -9.86 9.58 0.82
C MET A 46 -9.43 8.78 2.05
N VAL A 47 -10.16 8.95 3.15
CA VAL A 47 -9.94 8.25 4.43
C VAL A 47 -11.28 7.83 5.03
N ASP A 48 -11.33 6.66 5.66
CA ASP A 48 -12.53 6.21 6.36
C ASP A 48 -12.66 6.89 7.72
N LYS A 49 -13.85 7.36 7.99
CA LYS A 49 -14.24 7.98 9.25
C LYS A 49 -14.29 6.98 10.39
N GLY A 50 -13.85 7.40 11.57
CA GLY A 50 -13.90 6.57 12.78
C GLY A 50 -12.73 5.61 12.94
N ASN A 51 -11.69 5.76 12.13
CA ASN A 51 -10.41 5.11 12.34
C ASN A 51 -9.34 6.15 12.69
N PRO A 52 -9.09 6.42 13.99
CA PRO A 52 -8.20 7.50 14.41
C PRO A 52 -6.79 7.40 13.85
N GLU A 53 -6.27 6.17 13.69
CA GLU A 53 -4.94 5.93 13.16
C GLU A 53 -4.85 6.35 11.69
N ARG A 54 -5.81 5.95 10.86
CA ARG A 54 -5.82 6.33 9.44
C ARG A 54 -6.11 7.81 9.23
N GLU A 55 -6.97 8.40 10.08
CA GLU A 55 -7.21 9.84 10.06
C GLU A 55 -5.92 10.62 10.39
N GLN A 56 -5.13 10.19 11.38
CA GLN A 56 -3.85 10.81 11.71
C GLN A 56 -2.83 10.64 10.58
N ILE A 57 -2.77 9.48 9.94
CA ILE A 57 -1.91 9.24 8.78
C ILE A 57 -2.29 10.20 7.64
N ALA A 58 -3.58 10.35 7.37
CA ALA A 58 -4.07 11.24 6.32
C ALA A 58 -3.72 12.72 6.60
N LEU A 59 -3.89 13.18 7.85
CA LEU A 59 -3.50 14.52 8.27
C LEU A 59 -1.99 14.75 8.13
N TYR A 60 -1.18 13.78 8.56
CA TYR A 60 0.28 13.87 8.41
C TYR A 60 0.70 13.91 6.94
N ALA A 61 0.10 13.06 6.09
CA ALA A 61 0.36 13.04 4.67
C ALA A 61 -0.03 14.36 4.00
N GLN A 62 -1.22 14.89 4.33
CA GLN A 62 -1.67 16.20 3.82
C GLN A 62 -0.68 17.31 4.16
N GLN A 63 -0.23 17.38 5.43
CA GLN A 63 0.74 18.39 5.86
C GLN A 63 2.09 18.24 5.13
N SER A 64 2.58 17.00 5.00
CA SER A 64 3.83 16.72 4.33
C SER A 64 3.79 17.10 2.85
N TRP A 65 2.71 16.77 2.15
CA TRP A 65 2.54 17.15 0.74
C TRP A 65 2.34 18.65 0.56
N LYS A 66 1.67 19.31 1.50
CA LYS A 66 1.54 20.77 1.49
C LYS A 66 2.91 21.46 1.59
N GLN A 67 3.83 20.94 2.41
CA GLN A 67 5.21 21.45 2.49
C GLN A 67 5.98 21.30 1.18
N LEU A 68 5.58 20.34 0.35
CA LEU A 68 6.13 20.12 -0.99
C LEU A 68 5.44 20.97 -2.06
N GLY A 69 4.37 21.70 -1.72
CA GLY A 69 3.62 22.54 -2.65
C GLY A 69 2.42 21.86 -3.28
N ALA A 70 1.92 20.74 -2.74
CA ALA A 70 0.67 20.15 -3.18
C ALA A 70 -0.53 20.70 -2.40
N ASP A 71 -1.66 20.87 -3.08
CA ASP A 71 -2.96 21.19 -2.47
C ASP A 71 -3.76 19.91 -2.30
N VAL A 72 -3.82 19.40 -1.06
CA VAL A 72 -4.44 18.10 -0.77
C VAL A 72 -5.69 18.27 0.06
N LYS A 73 -6.82 17.84 -0.48
CA LYS A 73 -8.11 17.81 0.21
C LYS A 73 -8.31 16.45 0.88
N LEU A 74 -8.58 16.44 2.19
CA LEU A 74 -9.04 15.22 2.84
C LEU A 74 -10.52 14.98 2.51
N ASP A 75 -10.81 13.77 2.07
CA ASP A 75 -12.15 13.28 1.74
C ASP A 75 -12.52 12.20 2.75
N VAL A 76 -13.19 12.63 3.82
CA VAL A 76 -13.53 11.76 4.97
C VAL A 76 -14.88 11.12 4.75
N GLU A 77 -14.89 9.79 4.57
CA GLU A 77 -16.07 9.04 4.18
C GLU A 77 -16.52 8.04 5.23
N GLU A 78 -17.81 7.84 5.36
CA GLU A 78 -18.36 6.72 6.11
C GLU A 78 -17.89 5.39 5.51
N TRP A 79 -17.68 4.37 6.36
CA TRP A 79 -17.10 3.10 5.97
C TRP A 79 -17.72 2.46 4.72
N SER A 80 -19.05 2.44 4.63
CA SER A 80 -19.75 1.85 3.50
C SER A 80 -19.49 2.58 2.19
N VAL A 81 -19.41 3.91 2.21
CA VAL A 81 -19.09 4.76 1.08
C VAL A 81 -17.62 4.60 0.70
N TYR A 82 -16.72 4.65 1.70
CA TYR A 82 -15.29 4.44 1.52
C TYR A 82 -14.99 3.11 0.82
N ILE A 83 -15.61 2.00 1.25
CA ILE A 83 -15.42 0.68 0.62
C ILE A 83 -16.02 0.66 -0.79
N LYS A 84 -17.20 1.20 -0.98
CA LYS A 84 -17.87 1.22 -2.30
C LYS A 84 -17.03 1.99 -3.32
N ARG A 85 -16.60 3.21 -3.00
CA ARG A 85 -15.75 4.04 -3.85
C ARG A 85 -14.36 3.42 -4.04
N GLY A 86 -13.75 3.00 -2.94
CA GLY A 86 -12.38 2.50 -2.93
C GLY A 86 -12.17 1.17 -3.62
N ASN A 87 -13.21 0.38 -3.84
CA ASN A 87 -13.13 -0.92 -4.52
C ASN A 87 -13.60 -0.87 -5.98
N GLN A 88 -13.91 0.30 -6.51
CA GLN A 88 -14.22 0.44 -7.95
C GLN A 88 -12.97 0.17 -8.79
N ILE A 89 -13.14 -0.53 -9.90
CA ILE A 89 -12.08 -0.85 -10.87
C ILE A 89 -12.59 -0.52 -12.29
N PRO A 90 -11.83 0.26 -13.06
CA PRO A 90 -10.66 1.02 -12.66
C PRO A 90 -10.99 2.01 -11.55
N SER A 91 -9.96 2.45 -10.79
CA SER A 91 -10.10 3.43 -9.71
C SER A 91 -11.05 4.55 -10.09
N GLY A 92 -12.10 4.74 -9.28
CA GLY A 92 -13.20 5.61 -9.64
C GLY A 92 -12.92 7.09 -9.39
N ASP A 93 -13.52 7.65 -8.35
CA ASP A 93 -13.62 9.09 -8.09
C ASP A 93 -12.73 9.58 -6.93
N TYR A 94 -11.56 8.99 -6.73
CA TYR A 94 -10.56 9.46 -5.77
C TYR A 94 -9.16 9.41 -6.39
N ASP A 95 -8.28 10.31 -5.94
CA ASP A 95 -6.90 10.37 -6.42
C ASP A 95 -5.97 9.49 -5.58
N ALA A 96 -6.16 9.53 -4.27
CA ALA A 96 -5.41 8.71 -3.31
C ALA A 96 -6.33 8.27 -2.17
N ARG A 97 -5.96 7.18 -1.49
CA ARG A 97 -6.65 6.76 -0.26
C ARG A 97 -5.72 6.13 0.75
N THR A 98 -6.02 6.28 2.04
CA THR A 98 -5.44 5.43 3.05
C THR A 98 -6.02 4.02 2.93
N SER A 99 -5.23 2.99 3.16
CA SER A 99 -5.72 1.61 3.07
C SER A 99 -4.85 0.69 3.91
N TRP A 100 -5.28 -0.56 4.04
CA TRP A 100 -4.47 -1.63 4.61
C TRP A 100 -4.41 -2.80 3.65
N ARG A 101 -3.39 -3.62 3.78
CA ARG A 101 -3.25 -4.87 3.02
C ARG A 101 -2.91 -6.01 3.96
N ILE A 102 -3.53 -7.15 3.71
CA ILE A 102 -3.24 -8.37 4.43
C ILE A 102 -2.10 -9.06 3.68
N THR A 103 -1.07 -9.43 4.42
CA THR A 103 -0.04 -10.30 3.89
C THR A 103 -0.50 -11.76 4.01
N SER A 104 -0.20 -12.55 2.99
CA SER A 104 -0.39 -14.01 2.99
C SER A 104 0.96 -14.71 3.05
N ALA A 105 0.97 -15.98 3.42
CA ALA A 105 2.18 -16.79 3.39
C ALA A 105 2.71 -16.96 1.96
N ASP A 106 1.82 -17.11 0.97
CA ASP A 106 2.20 -17.12 -0.43
C ASP A 106 2.44 -15.69 -0.94
N PRO A 107 3.57 -15.43 -1.64
CA PRO A 107 3.92 -14.12 -2.17
C PRO A 107 3.10 -13.71 -3.41
N ASP A 108 2.19 -14.53 -3.90
CA ASP A 108 1.38 -14.22 -5.07
C ASP A 108 0.48 -13.00 -4.82
N LYS A 109 0.74 -11.93 -5.55
CA LYS A 109 0.02 -10.67 -5.53
C LYS A 109 -0.52 -10.31 -6.93
N THR A 110 -0.77 -11.33 -7.75
CA THR A 110 -1.31 -11.16 -9.10
C THR A 110 -2.58 -10.31 -9.10
N SER A 111 -3.53 -10.61 -8.20
CA SER A 111 -4.78 -9.85 -8.13
C SER A 111 -4.61 -8.36 -7.82
N GLU A 112 -3.49 -7.99 -7.20
CA GLU A 112 -3.23 -6.62 -6.71
C GLU A 112 -2.40 -5.80 -7.68
N TYR A 113 -1.40 -6.42 -8.35
CA TYR A 113 -0.40 -5.68 -9.13
C TYR A 113 -0.42 -5.96 -10.63
N THR A 114 -1.26 -6.86 -11.14
CA THR A 114 -1.40 -7.03 -12.58
C THR A 114 -2.42 -6.07 -13.17
N THR A 115 -2.23 -5.73 -14.43
CA THR A 115 -3.18 -4.93 -15.21
C THR A 115 -4.56 -5.59 -15.19
N GLY A 116 -5.57 -4.85 -14.75
CA GLY A 116 -6.94 -5.36 -14.60
C GLY A 116 -7.15 -6.38 -13.47
N GLY A 117 -6.19 -6.56 -12.57
CA GLY A 117 -6.34 -7.42 -11.40
C GLY A 117 -7.52 -7.01 -10.52
N VAL A 118 -8.27 -7.98 -10.00
CA VAL A 118 -9.52 -7.75 -9.25
C VAL A 118 -9.37 -6.95 -7.94
N ASN A 119 -8.16 -6.84 -7.43
CA ASN A 119 -7.81 -6.04 -6.25
C ASN A 119 -6.86 -4.88 -6.58
N ASN A 120 -6.65 -4.61 -7.87
CA ASN A 120 -5.83 -3.49 -8.33
C ASN A 120 -6.65 -2.19 -8.32
N HIS A 121 -6.96 -1.69 -7.13
CA HIS A 121 -7.79 -0.51 -6.91
C HIS A 121 -7.08 0.82 -7.20
N TYR A 122 -5.83 0.80 -7.57
CA TYR A 122 -5.00 1.97 -7.91
C TYR A 122 -4.62 2.03 -9.40
N ALA A 123 -5.29 1.23 -10.21
CA ALA A 123 -5.13 1.19 -11.67
C ALA A 123 -3.66 1.06 -12.13
N TYR A 124 -2.82 0.38 -11.33
CA TYR A 124 -1.44 0.12 -11.70
C TYR A 124 -1.37 -0.78 -12.94
N SER A 125 -0.49 -0.44 -13.86
CA SER A 125 -0.28 -1.22 -15.08
C SER A 125 1.20 -1.17 -15.46
N ASN A 126 1.82 -2.34 -15.52
CA ASN A 126 3.18 -2.50 -15.98
C ASN A 126 3.30 -3.88 -16.67
N PRO A 127 3.49 -3.93 -18.00
CA PRO A 127 3.57 -5.19 -18.73
C PRO A 127 4.70 -6.12 -18.27
N GLU A 128 5.81 -5.57 -17.77
CA GLU A 128 6.92 -6.37 -17.22
C GLU A 128 6.50 -7.06 -15.92
N VAL A 129 5.73 -6.37 -15.08
CA VAL A 129 5.16 -6.93 -13.85
C VAL A 129 4.14 -8.02 -14.18
N ASP A 130 3.27 -7.78 -15.15
CA ASP A 130 2.28 -8.77 -15.62
C ASP A 130 2.95 -10.08 -16.06
N ALA A 131 3.99 -9.96 -16.90
CA ALA A 131 4.74 -11.11 -17.41
C ALA A 131 5.49 -11.85 -16.28
N LEU A 132 6.11 -11.13 -15.36
CA LEU A 132 6.81 -11.73 -14.23
C LEU A 132 5.87 -12.39 -13.22
N MET A 133 4.69 -11.83 -12.98
CA MET A 133 3.66 -12.48 -12.13
C MET A 133 3.20 -13.80 -12.75
N ALA A 134 2.91 -13.83 -14.05
CA ALA A 134 2.56 -15.05 -14.76
C ALA A 134 3.67 -16.08 -14.68
N LYS A 135 4.94 -15.67 -14.89
CA LYS A 135 6.12 -16.52 -14.76
C LYS A 135 6.26 -17.09 -13.36
N ALA A 136 6.14 -16.26 -12.31
CA ALA A 136 6.29 -16.69 -10.91
C ALA A 136 5.25 -17.76 -10.52
N ARG A 137 4.02 -17.64 -11.01
CA ARG A 137 2.95 -18.62 -10.80
C ARG A 137 3.23 -19.97 -11.50
N ALA A 138 3.84 -19.93 -12.68
CA ALA A 138 4.16 -21.13 -13.45
C ALA A 138 5.49 -21.80 -13.01
N THR A 139 6.29 -21.13 -12.16
CA THR A 139 7.62 -21.63 -11.76
C THR A 139 7.52 -22.53 -10.54
N VAL A 140 7.90 -23.79 -10.68
CA VAL A 140 7.92 -24.81 -9.60
C VAL A 140 9.23 -24.74 -8.81
N ASP A 141 10.36 -24.47 -9.47
CA ASP A 141 11.66 -24.32 -8.81
C ASP A 141 11.64 -23.13 -7.86
N GLU A 142 11.88 -23.41 -6.57
CA GLU A 142 11.79 -22.38 -5.52
C GLU A 142 12.83 -21.26 -5.72
N GLY A 143 14.04 -21.59 -6.11
CA GLY A 143 15.11 -20.61 -6.32
C GLY A 143 14.77 -19.62 -7.43
N ALA A 144 14.34 -20.12 -8.58
CA ALA A 144 13.90 -19.30 -9.69
C ALA A 144 12.65 -18.50 -9.37
N ARG A 145 11.71 -19.07 -8.57
CA ARG A 145 10.52 -18.38 -8.10
C ARG A 145 10.87 -17.23 -7.16
N VAL A 146 11.78 -17.45 -6.20
CA VAL A 146 12.30 -16.40 -5.29
C VAL A 146 12.96 -15.27 -6.10
N ALA A 147 13.83 -15.60 -7.05
CA ALA A 147 14.48 -14.58 -7.89
C ALA A 147 13.46 -13.74 -8.67
N THR A 148 12.41 -14.37 -9.20
CA THR A 148 11.34 -13.67 -9.92
C THR A 148 10.58 -12.71 -9.01
N TYR A 149 10.21 -13.13 -7.78
CA TYR A 149 9.53 -12.24 -6.83
C TYR A 149 10.43 -11.10 -6.32
N ARG A 150 11.73 -11.32 -6.18
CA ARG A 150 12.65 -10.21 -5.85
C ARG A 150 12.69 -9.16 -6.96
N LYS A 151 12.71 -9.59 -8.21
CA LYS A 151 12.64 -8.67 -9.35
C LYS A 151 11.30 -7.92 -9.40
N LEU A 152 10.18 -8.60 -9.13
CA LEU A 152 8.87 -7.97 -9.00
C LEU A 152 8.86 -6.88 -7.93
N GLN A 153 9.44 -7.15 -6.76
CA GLN A 153 9.54 -6.17 -5.68
C GLN A 153 10.35 -4.93 -6.10
N GLU A 154 11.45 -5.10 -6.85
CA GLU A 154 12.23 -3.97 -7.38
C GLU A 154 11.42 -3.08 -8.32
N LEU A 155 10.66 -3.68 -9.23
CA LEU A 155 9.82 -2.95 -10.18
C LEU A 155 8.70 -2.19 -9.47
N ILE A 156 7.95 -2.86 -8.60
CA ILE A 156 6.86 -2.26 -7.84
C ILE A 156 7.38 -1.16 -6.89
N TYR A 157 8.55 -1.38 -6.27
CA TYR A 157 9.20 -0.37 -5.44
C TYR A 157 9.57 0.88 -6.27
N ARG A 158 10.18 0.69 -7.45
CA ARG A 158 10.55 1.79 -8.35
C ARG A 158 9.33 2.57 -8.86
N ASP A 159 8.28 1.85 -9.25
CA ASP A 159 7.06 2.45 -9.82
C ASP A 159 6.17 3.08 -8.73
N ALA A 160 6.38 2.71 -7.47
CA ALA A 160 5.75 3.27 -6.28
C ALA A 160 4.21 3.48 -6.37
N PRO A 161 3.41 2.48 -6.79
CA PRO A 161 1.96 2.63 -6.84
C PRO A 161 1.33 2.75 -5.45
N ILE A 162 2.06 2.37 -4.42
CA ILE A 162 1.65 2.41 -3.01
C ILE A 162 2.78 2.99 -2.16
N VAL A 163 2.43 3.88 -1.24
CA VAL A 163 3.32 4.33 -0.16
C VAL A 163 3.10 3.43 1.06
N TRP A 164 4.10 2.60 1.36
CA TRP A 164 4.10 1.75 2.54
C TRP A 164 4.47 2.55 3.79
N ILE A 165 3.56 2.62 4.76
CA ILE A 165 3.75 3.42 5.98
C ILE A 165 4.40 2.56 7.07
N TYR A 166 3.78 1.43 7.43
CA TYR A 166 4.28 0.52 8.46
C TYR A 166 3.62 -0.86 8.38
N HIS A 167 4.19 -1.82 9.08
CA HIS A 167 3.58 -3.11 9.34
C HIS A 167 3.09 -3.13 10.79
N GLN A 168 1.79 -3.36 10.96
CA GLN A 168 1.19 -3.43 12.29
C GLN A 168 1.71 -4.67 13.06
N THR A 169 2.10 -4.46 14.30
CA THR A 169 2.38 -5.54 15.24
C THR A 169 1.08 -6.00 15.90
N GLU A 170 0.71 -7.24 15.71
CA GLU A 170 -0.41 -7.84 16.45
C GLU A 170 0.04 -8.17 17.88
N ILE A 171 -0.71 -7.67 18.86
CA ILE A 171 -0.48 -7.98 20.28
C ILE A 171 -1.65 -8.81 20.76
N LEU A 172 -1.35 -10.02 21.19
CA LEU A 172 -2.34 -10.94 21.70
C LEU A 172 -2.18 -11.11 23.22
N ALA A 173 -3.22 -10.78 23.96
CA ALA A 173 -3.28 -11.03 25.40
C ALA A 173 -4.29 -12.16 25.68
N MET A 174 -3.86 -13.17 26.43
CA MET A 174 -4.70 -14.30 26.76
C MET A 174 -4.68 -14.59 28.26
N ASN A 175 -5.82 -15.09 28.76
CA ASN A 175 -5.87 -15.62 30.12
C ASN A 175 -4.97 -16.88 30.24
N LYS A 176 -4.33 -17.05 31.39
CA LYS A 176 -3.45 -18.22 31.66
C LYS A 176 -4.16 -19.59 31.55
N ARG A 177 -5.49 -19.59 31.62
CA ARG A 177 -6.31 -20.78 31.43
C ARG A 177 -6.38 -21.24 29.96
N VAL A 178 -6.11 -20.37 28.99
CA VAL A 178 -6.07 -20.73 27.56
C VAL A 178 -4.78 -21.51 27.30
N LYS A 179 -4.91 -22.71 26.81
CA LYS A 179 -3.81 -23.62 26.47
C LYS A 179 -3.88 -24.00 25.00
N GLY A 180 -2.76 -24.45 24.44
CA GLY A 180 -2.69 -24.94 23.06
C GLY A 180 -2.80 -23.85 21.99
N TYR A 181 -2.76 -22.58 22.36
CA TYR A 181 -2.73 -21.52 21.37
C TYR A 181 -1.38 -21.54 20.62
N PRO A 182 -1.37 -21.64 19.30
CA PRO A 182 -0.13 -21.66 18.53
C PRO A 182 0.54 -20.28 18.54
N ASP A 183 1.87 -20.25 18.44
CA ASP A 183 2.66 -19.03 18.29
C ASP A 183 2.55 -18.48 16.85
N LEU A 184 1.35 -18.09 16.48
CA LEU A 184 0.97 -17.61 15.17
C LEU A 184 0.06 -16.39 15.32
N SER A 185 -0.13 -15.63 14.24
CA SER A 185 -1.13 -14.55 14.22
C SER A 185 -2.53 -15.12 14.47
N LEU A 186 -3.44 -14.28 14.98
CA LEU A 186 -4.82 -14.69 15.24
C LEU A 186 -5.48 -15.32 14.01
N ARG A 187 -5.20 -14.81 12.82
CA ARG A 187 -5.75 -15.33 11.55
C ARG A 187 -5.21 -16.72 11.22
N ASP A 188 -3.92 -16.91 11.45
CA ASP A 188 -3.25 -18.19 11.18
C ASP A 188 -3.57 -19.22 12.27
N ALA A 189 -4.00 -18.77 13.45
CA ALA A 189 -4.36 -19.64 14.56
C ALA A 189 -5.76 -20.27 14.44
N LEU A 190 -6.69 -19.66 13.69
CA LEU A 190 -8.05 -20.19 13.53
C LEU A 190 -8.12 -21.61 12.99
N PRO A 191 -7.31 -22.06 12.01
CA PRO A 191 -7.27 -23.46 11.59
C PRO A 191 -6.88 -24.43 12.70
N TRP A 192 -6.21 -23.96 13.75
CA TRP A 192 -5.74 -24.74 14.90
C TRP A 192 -6.68 -24.63 16.12
N ALA A 193 -7.86 -24.05 15.95
CA ALA A 193 -8.82 -23.82 17.04
C ALA A 193 -9.17 -25.12 17.81
N HIS A 194 -9.13 -26.29 17.16
CA HIS A 194 -9.34 -27.61 17.76
C HIS A 194 -8.28 -28.00 18.82
N GLN A 195 -7.13 -27.30 18.85
CA GLN A 195 -6.06 -27.52 19.83
C GLN A 195 -6.17 -26.60 21.04
N ILE A 196 -7.03 -25.58 20.94
CA ILE A 196 -7.18 -24.55 21.98
C ILE A 196 -8.16 -25.08 23.03
N ALA A 197 -7.76 -25.09 24.28
CA ALA A 197 -8.58 -25.48 25.42
C ALA A 197 -8.58 -24.42 26.51
N VAL A 198 -9.67 -24.36 27.28
CA VAL A 198 -9.77 -23.54 28.50
C VAL A 198 -9.79 -24.46 29.69
N GLN A 199 -8.81 -24.36 30.59
CA GLN A 199 -8.67 -25.13 31.81
C GLN A 199 -9.01 -24.31 33.07
#